data_1fb2606b607126fe87e7cf38d7620dec
#
_entry.id   1fb2606b607126fe87e7cf38d7620dec
#
_cell.length_a   1.000
_cell.length_b   1.000
_cell.length_c   1.000
_cell.angle_alpha   90.00
_cell.angle_beta   90.00
_cell.angle_gamma   90.00
#
_symmetry.space_group_name_H-M   'P 1'
#
loop_
_entity.id
_entity.type
_entity.pdbx_description
1 polymer ?
#
loop_
_entity_poly.entity_id
_entity_poly.type
_entity_poly.pdbx_seq_one_letter_code
_entity_poly.pdbx_strand_id
1 'polypeptide(L)'
;MAKKRIQYIEKEKNLIHPIYDRKLVRPHIDWKKTIWFAVLFVVTACLISKEIFMYLMDYEWIHNGYDIVSYMLLVSWCMLYQGIICSKMIAIWSIKVYQRYASAQTRLMCCYIPSCSEYAILAIEKYGVFYGGYKAVCRIIKCGSYGGV
;
A
#
# COMPACT_ATOMS: atom_id res chain seq x y z
N MET A 1 2.92 40.25 -31.62
CA MET A 1 2.25 38.94 -31.35
C MET A 1 3.25 37.84 -30.88
N ALA A 2 4.43 37.75 -31.46
CA ALA A 2 5.47 36.73 -31.09
C ALA A 2 5.91 36.78 -29.61
N LYS A 3 6.13 37.97 -29.04
CA LYS A 3 6.60 38.16 -27.64
C LYS A 3 5.60 37.61 -26.62
N LYS A 4 4.28 37.75 -26.83
CA LYS A 4 3.26 37.14 -25.93
C LYS A 4 3.24 35.63 -26.02
N ARG A 5 3.49 35.05 -27.19
CA ARG A 5 3.53 33.60 -27.43
C ARG A 5 4.73 32.97 -26.71
N ILE A 6 5.91 33.63 -26.75
CA ILE A 6 7.12 33.18 -26.07
C ILE A 6 6.90 33.19 -24.54
N GLN A 7 6.31 34.26 -24.00
CA GLN A 7 5.99 34.35 -22.57
C GLN A 7 5.00 33.25 -22.09
N TYR A 8 4.05 32.91 -22.96
CA TYR A 8 3.09 31.85 -22.66
C TYR A 8 3.75 30.48 -22.60
N ILE A 9 4.61 30.17 -23.57
CA ILE A 9 5.39 28.92 -23.64
C ILE A 9 6.35 28.80 -22.45
N GLU A 10 6.99 29.89 -22.06
CA GLU A 10 7.91 29.93 -20.92
C GLU A 10 7.18 29.74 -19.60
N LYS A 11 6.00 30.33 -19.43
CA LYS A 11 5.13 30.14 -18.28
C LYS A 11 4.59 28.72 -18.18
N GLU A 12 4.23 28.11 -19.31
CA GLU A 12 3.77 26.73 -19.39
C GLU A 12 4.90 25.74 -19.09
N LYS A 13 6.11 26.00 -19.58
CA LYS A 13 7.32 25.23 -19.32
C LYS A 13 7.68 25.25 -17.83
N ASN A 14 7.59 26.40 -17.18
CA ASN A 14 7.84 26.57 -15.74
C ASN A 14 6.76 25.91 -14.87
N LEU A 15 5.54 25.75 -15.38
CA LEU A 15 4.45 25.06 -14.70
C LEU A 15 4.55 23.54 -14.84
N ILE A 16 5.01 23.07 -16.00
CA ILE A 16 5.12 21.63 -16.32
C ILE A 16 6.33 21.01 -15.62
N HIS A 17 7.45 21.74 -15.53
CA HIS A 17 8.70 21.26 -14.96
C HIS A 17 8.56 20.73 -13.52
N PRO A 18 7.98 21.45 -12.56
CA PRO A 18 7.83 20.95 -11.19
C PRO A 18 6.85 19.78 -11.05
N ILE A 19 5.89 19.67 -11.97
CA ILE A 19 4.93 18.54 -11.99
C ILE A 19 5.61 17.29 -12.54
N TYR A 20 6.44 17.44 -13.56
CA TYR A 20 7.23 16.38 -14.16
C TYR A 20 8.26 15.82 -13.18
N ASP A 21 9.00 16.69 -12.52
CA ASP A 21 10.00 16.32 -11.51
C ASP A 21 9.36 15.59 -10.33
N ARG A 22 8.19 16.04 -9.86
CA ARG A 22 7.47 15.38 -8.77
C ARG A 22 7.08 13.95 -9.10
N LYS A 23 6.66 13.67 -10.35
CA LYS A 23 6.35 12.30 -10.80
C LYS A 23 7.58 11.39 -10.83
N LEU A 24 8.78 11.94 -10.99
CA LEU A 24 10.03 11.19 -11.05
C LEU A 24 10.67 10.95 -9.69
N VAL A 25 10.28 11.70 -8.66
CA VAL A 25 10.79 11.51 -7.29
C VAL A 25 10.42 10.10 -6.81
N ARG A 26 11.42 9.34 -6.42
CA ARG A 26 11.24 7.99 -5.87
C ARG A 26 11.20 8.05 -4.36
N PRO A 27 10.16 7.53 -3.70
CA PRO A 27 10.11 7.51 -2.25
C PRO A 27 11.25 6.67 -1.69
N HIS A 28 11.84 7.13 -0.58
CA HIS A 28 12.81 6.36 0.17
C HIS A 28 12.08 5.27 0.97
N ILE A 29 12.55 4.04 0.88
CA ILE A 29 12.01 2.90 1.63
C ILE A 29 13.08 2.44 2.61
N ASP A 30 12.77 2.54 3.90
CA ASP A 30 13.63 2.07 4.97
C ASP A 30 13.41 0.57 5.19
N TRP A 31 14.15 -0.26 4.46
CA TRP A 31 14.05 -1.71 4.54
C TRP A 31 14.29 -2.26 5.95
N LYS A 32 15.19 -1.63 6.71
CA LYS A 32 15.45 -2.02 8.10
C LYS A 32 14.18 -1.91 8.95
N LYS A 33 13.48 -0.78 8.87
CA LYS A 33 12.21 -0.58 9.58
C LYS A 33 11.15 -1.59 9.13
N THR A 34 11.05 -1.84 7.82
CA THR A 34 10.10 -2.81 7.28
C THR A 34 10.35 -4.22 7.80
N ILE A 35 11.60 -4.66 7.83
CA ILE A 35 11.98 -5.98 8.37
C ILE A 35 11.65 -6.04 9.86
N TRP A 36 11.98 -5.01 10.64
CA TRP A 36 11.65 -4.94 12.07
C TRP A 36 10.14 -5.04 12.32
N PHE A 37 9.33 -4.32 11.54
CA PHE A 37 7.87 -4.41 11.64
C PHE A 37 7.36 -5.80 11.28
N ALA A 38 7.92 -6.44 10.25
CA ALA A 38 7.55 -7.80 9.86
C ALA A 38 7.89 -8.82 10.96
N VAL A 39 9.08 -8.73 11.54
CA VAL A 39 9.50 -9.59 12.67
C VAL A 39 8.59 -9.37 13.87
N LEU A 40 8.36 -8.11 14.27
CA LEU A 40 7.49 -7.78 15.38
C LEU A 40 6.06 -8.31 15.15
N PHE A 41 5.54 -8.21 13.94
CA PHE A 41 4.24 -8.71 13.54
C PHE A 41 4.14 -10.24 13.75
N VAL A 42 5.14 -11.00 13.31
CA VAL A 42 5.18 -12.46 13.50
C VAL A 42 5.30 -12.83 14.98
N VAL A 43 6.21 -12.17 15.72
CA VAL A 43 6.42 -12.42 17.14
C VAL A 43 5.15 -12.15 17.94
N THR A 44 4.48 -11.03 17.72
CA THR A 44 3.23 -10.71 18.44
C THR A 44 2.12 -11.70 18.11
N ALA A 45 1.99 -12.15 16.86
CA ALA A 45 1.01 -13.17 16.47
C ALA A 45 1.29 -14.51 17.20
N CYS A 46 2.55 -14.94 17.26
CA CYS A 46 2.95 -16.17 17.97
C CYS A 46 2.71 -16.07 19.47
N LEU A 47 3.02 -14.93 20.11
CA LEU A 47 2.80 -14.74 21.54
C LEU A 47 1.29 -14.76 21.88
N ILE A 48 0.49 -14.04 21.13
CA ILE A 48 -0.97 -14.00 21.34
C ILE A 48 -1.58 -15.38 21.13
N SER A 49 -1.17 -16.11 20.09
CA SER A 49 -1.70 -17.44 19.82
C SER A 49 -1.29 -18.43 20.91
N LYS A 50 -0.07 -18.31 21.46
CA LYS A 50 0.38 -19.12 22.60
C LYS A 50 -0.48 -18.90 23.85
N GLU A 51 -0.74 -17.65 24.21
CA GLU A 51 -1.56 -17.31 25.38
C GLU A 51 -2.99 -17.83 25.22
N ILE A 52 -3.60 -17.64 24.05
CA ILE A 52 -4.94 -18.14 23.74
C ILE A 52 -4.97 -19.67 23.81
N PHE A 53 -3.95 -20.34 23.26
CA PHE A 53 -3.86 -21.80 23.28
C PHE A 53 -3.74 -22.33 24.71
N MET A 54 -2.88 -21.74 25.54
CA MET A 54 -2.72 -22.12 26.96
C MET A 54 -4.03 -21.94 27.73
N TYR A 55 -4.76 -20.84 27.49
CA TYR A 55 -6.06 -20.59 28.10
C TYR A 55 -7.13 -21.63 27.68
N LEU A 56 -7.13 -22.04 26.40
CA LEU A 56 -8.06 -23.05 25.91
C LEU A 56 -7.74 -24.45 26.41
N MET A 57 -6.45 -24.77 26.61
CA MET A 57 -5.99 -26.03 27.20
C MET A 57 -6.42 -26.17 28.68
N ASP A 58 -6.37 -25.09 29.44
CA ASP A 58 -6.79 -25.06 30.86
C ASP A 58 -8.31 -25.28 31.01
N TYR A 59 -9.10 -25.03 29.96
CA TYR A 59 -10.55 -25.17 29.94
C TYR A 59 -11.05 -26.57 29.50
N GLU A 60 -10.22 -27.63 29.57
CA GLU A 60 -10.57 -29.07 29.25
C GLU A 60 -11.19 -29.33 27.85
N TRP A 61 -11.20 -28.39 26.94
CA TRP A 61 -11.88 -28.53 25.65
C TRP A 61 -11.06 -29.28 24.58
N ILE A 62 -9.75 -29.46 24.77
CA ILE A 62 -8.86 -30.07 23.79
C ILE A 62 -8.14 -31.29 24.40
N HIS A 63 -8.88 -32.37 24.64
CA HIS A 63 -8.31 -33.59 25.25
C HIS A 63 -8.02 -34.75 24.27
N ASN A 64 -8.10 -34.56 22.96
CA ASN A 64 -7.94 -35.67 22.00
C ASN A 64 -7.07 -35.30 20.79
N GLY A 65 -5.74 -35.32 20.95
CA GLY A 65 -4.79 -35.55 19.85
C GLY A 65 -4.73 -34.53 18.70
N TYR A 66 -5.45 -33.39 18.78
CA TYR A 66 -5.50 -32.36 17.74
C TYR A 66 -4.62 -31.16 18.05
N ASP A 67 -3.71 -31.26 19.00
CA ASP A 67 -3.02 -30.12 19.61
C ASP A 67 -2.21 -29.29 18.61
N ILE A 68 -1.46 -29.93 17.71
CA ILE A 68 -0.63 -29.23 16.73
C ILE A 68 -1.48 -28.56 15.65
N VAL A 69 -2.51 -29.25 15.17
CA VAL A 69 -3.39 -28.70 14.11
C VAL A 69 -4.20 -27.53 14.64
N SER A 70 -4.75 -27.66 15.84
CA SER A 70 -5.48 -26.57 16.51
C SER A 70 -4.61 -25.35 16.76
N TYR A 71 -3.37 -25.55 17.19
CA TYR A 71 -2.41 -24.47 17.36
C TYR A 71 -2.08 -23.76 16.04
N MET A 72 -1.83 -24.52 14.96
CA MET A 72 -1.55 -23.95 13.65
C MET A 72 -2.74 -23.15 13.10
N LEU A 73 -3.98 -23.62 13.33
CA LEU A 73 -5.19 -22.90 12.94
C LEU A 73 -5.32 -21.60 13.72
N LEU A 74 -5.07 -21.60 15.03
CA LEU A 74 -5.07 -20.39 15.86
C LEU A 74 -4.03 -19.37 15.41
N VAL A 75 -2.80 -19.81 15.16
CA VAL A 75 -1.72 -18.94 14.65
C VAL A 75 -2.14 -18.31 13.32
N SER A 76 -2.67 -19.14 12.40
CA SER A 76 -3.15 -18.65 11.10
C SER A 76 -4.27 -17.61 11.26
N TRP A 77 -5.23 -17.87 12.15
CA TRP A 77 -6.32 -16.92 12.45
C TRP A 77 -5.81 -15.61 13.03
N CYS A 78 -4.88 -15.65 13.98
CA CYS A 78 -4.26 -14.46 14.56
C CYS A 78 -3.48 -13.64 13.52
N MET A 79 -2.76 -14.33 12.62
CA MET A 79 -2.05 -13.67 11.52
C MET A 79 -3.02 -12.96 10.56
N LEU A 80 -4.13 -13.60 10.19
CA LEU A 80 -5.15 -13.00 9.34
C LEU A 80 -5.79 -11.78 10.01
N TYR A 81 -6.14 -11.88 11.28
CA TYR A 81 -6.73 -10.79 12.05
C TYR A 81 -5.80 -9.58 12.14
N GLN A 82 -4.52 -9.81 12.49
CA GLN A 82 -3.49 -8.77 12.48
C GLN A 82 -3.28 -8.17 11.09
N GLY A 83 -3.29 -9.00 10.04
CA GLY A 83 -3.19 -8.54 8.66
C GLY A 83 -4.32 -7.59 8.27
N ILE A 84 -5.53 -7.84 8.72
CA ILE A 84 -6.69 -6.95 8.49
C ILE A 84 -6.48 -5.60 9.20
N ILE A 85 -6.03 -5.61 10.45
CA ILE A 85 -5.75 -4.37 11.21
C ILE A 85 -4.64 -3.55 10.54
N CYS A 86 -3.56 -4.20 10.12
CA CYS A 86 -2.42 -3.56 9.48
C CYS A 86 -2.61 -3.29 7.98
N SER A 87 -3.75 -3.67 7.39
CA SER A 87 -4.02 -3.63 5.95
C SER A 87 -3.77 -2.24 5.34
N LYS A 88 -4.13 -1.17 6.05
CA LYS A 88 -3.90 0.21 5.60
C LYS A 88 -2.41 0.52 5.43
N MET A 89 -1.57 0.13 6.40
CA MET A 89 -0.13 0.35 6.34
C MET A 89 0.51 -0.49 5.23
N ILE A 90 0.09 -1.75 5.11
CA ILE A 90 0.57 -2.69 4.08
C ILE A 90 0.22 -2.17 2.68
N ALA A 91 -1.02 -1.70 2.48
CA ALA A 91 -1.46 -1.16 1.19
C ALA A 91 -0.67 0.09 0.78
N ILE A 92 -0.50 1.05 1.70
CA ILE A 92 0.29 2.26 1.43
C ILE A 92 1.76 1.91 1.14
N TRP A 93 2.33 0.99 1.92
CA TRP A 93 3.70 0.54 1.72
C TRP A 93 3.88 -0.14 0.36
N SER A 94 2.96 -1.01 -0.04
CA SER A 94 2.97 -1.68 -1.36
C SER A 94 2.96 -0.68 -2.51
N ILE A 95 2.15 0.39 -2.40
CA ILE A 95 2.12 1.46 -3.40
C ILE A 95 3.45 2.23 -3.42
N LYS A 96 4.07 2.50 -2.27
CA LYS A 96 5.40 3.14 -2.20
C LYS A 96 6.50 2.27 -2.82
N VAL A 97 6.45 0.95 -2.60
CA VAL A 97 7.33 -0.01 -3.26
C VAL A 97 7.15 0.05 -4.77
N TYR A 98 5.91 0.00 -5.25
CA TYR A 98 5.61 0.18 -6.66
C TYR A 98 6.18 1.50 -7.21
N GLN A 99 5.97 2.63 -6.54
CA GLN A 99 6.52 3.93 -6.97
C GLN A 99 8.04 3.95 -7.05
N ARG A 100 8.73 3.17 -6.22
CA ARG A 100 10.19 3.07 -6.23
C ARG A 100 10.70 2.24 -7.38
N TYR A 101 10.09 1.10 -7.67
CA TYR A 101 10.58 0.12 -8.65
C TYR A 101 9.94 0.27 -10.03
N ALA A 102 8.80 0.93 -10.15
CA ALA A 102 8.16 1.18 -11.43
C ALA A 102 9.06 1.99 -12.37
N SER A 103 9.03 1.64 -13.64
CA SER A 103 9.79 2.35 -14.67
C SER A 103 9.35 3.81 -14.79
N ALA A 104 10.26 4.69 -15.18
CA ALA A 104 9.95 6.10 -15.41
C ALA A 104 8.86 6.25 -16.48
N GLN A 105 8.90 5.44 -17.53
CA GLN A 105 7.89 5.42 -18.59
C GLN A 105 6.49 5.14 -18.05
N THR A 106 6.32 4.07 -17.26
CA THR A 106 5.01 3.71 -16.67
C THR A 106 4.47 4.82 -15.79
N ARG A 107 5.34 5.51 -15.05
CA ARG A 107 4.92 6.61 -14.17
C ARG A 107 4.54 7.88 -14.94
N LEU A 108 5.20 8.15 -16.07
CA LEU A 108 4.94 9.31 -16.92
C LEU A 108 3.69 9.15 -17.79
N MET A 109 3.30 7.91 -18.09
CA MET A 109 2.07 7.61 -18.85
C MET A 109 0.77 7.99 -18.12
N CYS A 110 0.84 8.30 -16.81
CA CYS A 110 -0.33 8.70 -16.06
C CYS A 110 -0.81 10.11 -16.47
N CYS A 111 -2.03 10.20 -17.01
CA CYS A 111 -2.62 11.46 -17.48
C CYS A 111 -3.11 12.37 -16.35
N TYR A 112 -3.23 11.85 -15.11
CA TYR A 112 -3.81 12.58 -13.99
C TYR A 112 -2.78 13.27 -13.11
N ILE A 113 -3.22 14.38 -12.51
CA ILE A 113 -2.48 15.11 -11.46
C ILE A 113 -3.41 15.20 -10.24
N PRO A 114 -2.99 14.69 -9.07
CA PRO A 114 -1.80 13.86 -8.80
C PRO A 114 -1.85 12.51 -9.54
N SER A 115 -0.71 11.83 -9.65
CA SER A 115 -0.63 10.52 -10.31
C SER A 115 -1.57 9.50 -9.67
N CYS A 116 -1.96 8.46 -10.42
CA CYS A 116 -2.88 7.44 -9.90
C CYS A 116 -2.36 6.77 -8.62
N SER A 117 -1.05 6.56 -8.51
CA SER A 117 -0.43 5.99 -7.30
C SER A 117 -0.44 6.95 -6.11
N GLU A 118 -0.22 8.24 -6.31
CA GLU A 118 -0.34 9.26 -5.25
C GLU A 118 -1.78 9.40 -4.78
N TYR A 119 -2.72 9.43 -5.73
CA TYR A 119 -4.14 9.46 -5.41
C TYR A 119 -4.56 8.23 -4.61
N ALA A 120 -4.04 7.04 -4.95
CA ALA A 120 -4.34 5.82 -4.23
C ALA A 120 -3.90 5.90 -2.76
N ILE A 121 -2.71 6.45 -2.48
CA ILE A 121 -2.26 6.67 -1.11
C ILE A 121 -3.23 7.61 -0.38
N LEU A 122 -3.53 8.78 -0.96
CA LEU A 122 -4.44 9.77 -0.36
C LEU A 122 -5.86 9.20 -0.13
N ALA A 123 -6.37 8.41 -1.08
CA ALA A 123 -7.68 7.79 -0.97
C ALA A 123 -7.72 6.73 0.14
N ILE A 124 -6.67 5.90 0.26
CA ILE A 124 -6.56 4.90 1.32
C ILE A 124 -6.38 5.58 2.69
N GLU A 125 -5.61 6.65 2.78
CA GLU A 125 -5.45 7.42 4.01
C GLU A 125 -6.77 8.02 4.48
N LYS A 126 -7.56 8.58 3.57
CA LYS A 126 -8.81 9.27 3.89
C LYS A 126 -10.00 8.33 4.09
N TYR A 127 -10.13 7.30 3.27
CA TYR A 127 -11.35 6.47 3.20
C TYR A 127 -11.11 5.02 3.64
N GLY A 128 -9.89 4.65 4.05
CA GLY A 128 -9.52 3.27 4.37
C GLY A 128 -9.22 2.42 3.13
N VAL A 129 -8.79 1.17 3.37
CA VAL A 129 -8.28 0.28 2.30
C VAL A 129 -9.38 -0.11 1.32
N PHE A 130 -10.56 -0.51 1.80
CA PHE A 130 -11.63 -0.99 0.95
C PHE A 130 -12.18 0.10 0.04
N TYR A 131 -12.70 1.16 0.61
CA TYR A 131 -13.34 2.23 -0.16
C TYR A 131 -12.31 3.11 -0.89
N GLY A 132 -11.18 3.42 -0.26
CA GLY A 132 -10.07 4.12 -0.89
C GLY A 132 -9.43 3.32 -2.01
N GLY A 133 -9.23 2.01 -1.81
CA GLY A 133 -8.75 1.09 -2.84
C GLY A 133 -9.70 1.01 -4.04
N TYR A 134 -11.00 0.87 -3.80
CA TYR A 134 -11.99 0.90 -4.88
C TYR A 134 -11.92 2.17 -5.73
N LYS A 135 -11.86 3.35 -5.09
CA LYS A 135 -11.70 4.63 -5.80
C LYS A 135 -10.40 4.70 -6.60
N ALA A 136 -9.30 4.19 -6.04
CA ALA A 136 -8.01 4.16 -6.72
C ALA A 136 -8.06 3.27 -7.96
N VAL A 137 -8.64 2.07 -7.87
CA VAL A 137 -8.81 1.14 -9.00
C VAL A 137 -9.69 1.75 -10.09
N CYS A 138 -10.82 2.35 -9.74
CA CYS A 138 -11.68 3.03 -10.71
C CYS A 138 -10.93 4.14 -11.47
N ARG A 139 -10.05 4.87 -10.78
CA ARG A 139 -9.24 5.92 -11.42
C ARG A 139 -8.17 5.33 -12.34
N ILE A 140 -7.53 4.22 -11.95
CA ILE A 140 -6.53 3.51 -12.75
C ILE A 140 -7.17 2.99 -14.06
N ILE A 141 -8.35 2.36 -13.96
CA ILE A 141 -9.07 1.86 -15.13
C ILE A 141 -9.40 3.00 -16.11
N LYS A 142 -9.91 4.13 -15.59
CA LYS A 142 -10.18 5.31 -16.40
C LYS A 142 -8.89 5.86 -17.04
N CYS A 143 -7.78 5.90 -16.31
CA CYS A 143 -6.49 6.34 -16.83
C CYS A 143 -6.00 5.44 -17.98
N GLY A 144 -6.07 4.13 -17.81
CA GLY A 144 -5.70 3.14 -18.85
C GLY A 144 -6.59 3.20 -20.10
N SER A 145 -7.87 3.50 -19.93
CA SER A 145 -8.81 3.65 -21.06
C SER A 145 -8.55 4.90 -21.91
N TYR A 146 -7.99 5.95 -21.33
CA TYR A 146 -7.62 7.19 -22.07
C TYR A 146 -6.18 7.17 -22.61
N GLY A 147 -5.32 6.28 -22.12
CA GLY A 147 -3.92 6.14 -22.54
C GLY A 147 -3.69 5.13 -23.67
N GLY A 148 -4.74 4.50 -24.16
CA GLY A 148 -4.72 3.46 -25.19
C GLY A 148 -5.18 3.96 -26.56
N VAL A 149 -4.67 5.13 -27.01
CA VAL A 149 -4.78 5.58 -28.40
C VAL A 149 -3.39 5.80 -28.95
#